data_6cdb20cd2d7b220416cee5095f237bfb
#
_entry.id   6cdb20cd2d7b220416cee5095f237bfb
#
_cell.length_a   1.000
_cell.length_b   1.000
_cell.length_c   1.000
_cell.angle_alpha   90.00
_cell.angle_beta   90.00
_cell.angle_gamma   90.00
#
_symmetry.space_group_name_H-M   'P 1'
#
loop_
_entity.id
_entity.type
_entity.pdbx_description
1 polymer ?
#
loop_
_entity_poly.entity_id
_entity_poly.type
_entity_poly.pdbx_seq_one_letter_code
_entity_poly.pdbx_strand_id
1 'polypeptide(L)'
;MFNIEEQLKMLPDKPGVYIMHDVDDRIIYVGKAVNLKNRVRSYFRKTDKTERIKRMVSLIDHFEYIVVDNEAEALILECNLIKKNRPRFNVLLKDDKTYPYIKVDVKSDYPNVVITRKIISDGSKYFGPYANPGAAKEMVDFIKQKYKIRQCRNFRSETRACLNYHINRCLGPCMGYISKEDYRKQIDEIIDILDGKVDKVLKDLEHQMLEESKKMNFEKAAYIRDRMVAIQRVNERQKVSNISENNIDVIGIAKSEIEVCVEIFFVRGSKMVGREHYFFPDLKEMEDKEIISGFIKQYYLNNQNLPNKIMVREELEDKEAIEEWLTKEAGRKVEIKSPKKGEKLRFVEMADNNAKITLDNKERDKSEILVELKEVLGLDKLPRKIETYDISNISGEYIVAGMCVMADGVIKRNLSRRFKIKTVYGQDDPRCMEEVITRRLKHSIDNDSSGFGRLPDAIFADGGITQIRATKTAIAKYELNIPVFGMVKNDKHQTRALMDENRNELEISENLKNLITKFQDEVHDTAISYHRKLRDSDITKSDLDEIEGIGEVKKKALLKHFGSVEKIKESNLEDLAKVKGINESFAQKILKELNK
;
A
#
# COMPACT_ATOMS: atom_id res chain seq x y z
N MET A 1 32.44 16.06 13.83
CA MET A 1 31.45 15.54 14.80
C MET A 1 30.32 16.55 14.85
N PHE A 2 29.12 16.13 14.57
CA PHE A 2 27.94 17.01 14.53
C PHE A 2 27.59 17.42 15.98
N ASN A 3 27.58 18.72 16.27
CA ASN A 3 27.23 19.20 17.62
C ASN A 3 25.78 19.64 17.65
N ILE A 4 24.89 18.79 18.14
CA ILE A 4 23.44 19.04 18.23
C ILE A 4 23.16 20.35 19.00
N GLU A 5 23.90 20.66 20.08
CA GLU A 5 23.65 21.85 20.88
C GLU A 5 23.95 23.16 20.12
N GLU A 6 24.98 23.18 19.28
CA GLU A 6 25.28 24.33 18.43
C GLU A 6 24.23 24.52 17.34
N GLN A 7 23.80 23.43 16.71
CA GLN A 7 22.77 23.48 15.68
C GLN A 7 21.40 23.90 16.22
N LEU A 8 21.05 23.50 17.42
CA LEU A 8 19.82 23.97 18.09
C LEU A 8 19.83 25.49 18.32
N LYS A 9 21.01 26.13 18.43
CA LYS A 9 21.11 27.60 18.57
C LYS A 9 20.85 28.32 17.24
N MET A 10 21.20 27.70 16.12
CA MET A 10 21.09 28.27 14.77
C MET A 10 19.69 28.14 14.15
N LEU A 11 18.78 27.40 14.77
CA LEU A 11 17.42 27.21 14.25
C LEU A 11 16.68 28.54 14.14
N PRO A 12 16.04 28.82 12.97
CA PRO A 12 15.27 30.03 12.75
C PRO A 12 13.91 29.98 13.43
N ASP A 13 13.40 31.16 13.81
CA ASP A 13 12.03 31.35 14.31
C ASP A 13 11.04 31.48 13.14
N LYS A 14 11.02 30.48 12.23
CA LYS A 14 10.21 30.45 11.01
C LYS A 14 9.51 29.10 10.85
N PRO A 15 8.40 29.04 10.07
CA PRO A 15 7.79 27.78 9.71
C PRO A 15 8.70 26.93 8.81
N GLY A 16 8.57 25.63 8.91
CA GLY A 16 9.37 24.72 8.09
C GLY A 16 9.20 23.25 8.45
N VAL A 17 10.01 22.42 7.81
CA VAL A 17 10.09 20.98 8.02
C VAL A 17 11.47 20.63 8.53
N TYR A 18 11.54 19.76 9.53
CA TYR A 18 12.78 19.21 10.06
C TYR A 18 12.85 17.71 9.79
N ILE A 19 14.06 17.23 9.53
CA ILE A 19 14.37 15.87 9.09
C ILE A 19 15.44 15.33 10.03
N MET A 20 15.15 14.23 10.74
CA MET A 20 16.05 13.62 11.71
C MET A 20 16.70 12.38 11.11
N HIS A 21 18.01 12.25 11.28
CA HIS A 21 18.84 11.19 10.73
C HIS A 21 19.48 10.37 11.84
N ASP A 22 19.71 9.08 11.58
CA ASP A 22 20.51 8.20 12.41
C ASP A 22 22.00 8.23 12.00
N VAL A 23 22.83 7.46 12.71
CA VAL A 23 24.28 7.36 12.46
C VAL A 23 24.64 6.82 11.07
N ASP A 24 23.73 6.13 10.39
CA ASP A 24 23.88 5.62 9.04
C ASP A 24 23.36 6.61 7.97
N ASP A 25 23.05 7.85 8.36
CA ASP A 25 22.44 8.90 7.52
C ASP A 25 21.05 8.52 6.97
N ARG A 26 20.31 7.66 7.69
CA ARG A 26 18.95 7.28 7.32
C ARG A 26 17.96 8.23 7.96
N ILE A 27 17.01 8.71 7.17
CA ILE A 27 15.91 9.53 7.68
C ILE A 27 15.02 8.66 8.58
N ILE A 28 14.98 8.98 9.87
CA ILE A 28 14.19 8.26 10.87
C ILE A 28 12.89 8.96 11.22
N TYR A 29 12.82 10.28 11.07
CA TYR A 29 11.63 11.07 11.33
C TYR A 29 11.61 12.35 10.49
N VAL A 30 10.42 12.76 10.05
CA VAL A 30 10.15 14.04 9.39
C VAL A 30 8.98 14.71 10.11
N GLY A 31 9.09 16.00 10.42
CA GLY A 31 8.02 16.74 11.08
C GLY A 31 7.96 18.19 10.65
N LYS A 32 6.75 18.75 10.62
CA LYS A 32 6.54 20.18 10.40
C LYS A 32 6.62 20.97 11.69
N ALA A 33 6.89 22.26 11.57
CA ALA A 33 6.83 23.20 12.65
C ALA A 33 6.32 24.56 12.18
N VAL A 34 5.46 25.19 12.96
CA VAL A 34 5.13 26.62 12.81
C VAL A 34 6.33 27.47 13.21
N ASN A 35 7.11 27.00 14.18
CA ASN A 35 8.37 27.56 14.62
C ASN A 35 9.39 26.43 14.81
N LEU A 36 10.34 26.34 13.87
CA LEU A 36 11.37 25.29 13.84
C LEU A 36 12.18 25.24 15.14
N LYS A 37 12.60 26.42 15.64
CA LYS A 37 13.41 26.53 16.85
C LYS A 37 12.71 25.95 18.09
N ASN A 38 11.45 26.32 18.31
CA ASN A 38 10.69 25.85 19.44
C ASN A 38 10.38 24.35 19.34
N ARG A 39 9.96 23.90 18.18
CA ARG A 39 9.57 22.51 17.96
C ARG A 39 10.74 21.54 18.04
N VAL A 40 11.83 21.81 17.34
CA VAL A 40 13.00 20.92 17.35
C VAL A 40 13.63 20.86 18.75
N ARG A 41 13.78 22.00 19.43
CA ARG A 41 14.29 22.04 20.80
C ARG A 41 13.44 21.25 21.79
N SER A 42 12.12 21.14 21.58
CA SER A 42 11.23 20.40 22.47
C SER A 42 11.60 18.91 22.55
N TYR A 43 12.17 18.34 21.51
CA TYR A 43 12.64 16.94 21.51
C TYR A 43 13.87 16.72 22.42
N PHE A 44 14.69 17.72 22.64
CA PHE A 44 15.91 17.62 23.42
C PHE A 44 15.78 18.15 24.86
N ARG A 45 14.63 18.71 25.24
CA ARG A 45 14.36 19.13 26.64
C ARG A 45 14.14 17.90 27.53
N LYS A 46 14.51 18.03 28.82
CA LYS A 46 14.25 17.02 29.86
C LYS A 46 12.78 17.14 30.35
N THR A 47 11.85 16.81 29.49
CA THR A 47 10.42 16.71 29.84
C THR A 47 9.99 15.27 29.76
N ASP A 48 8.87 14.93 30.41
CA ASP A 48 8.32 13.58 30.34
C ASP A 48 7.85 13.31 28.90
N LYS A 49 8.41 12.27 28.29
CA LYS A 49 8.17 11.90 26.88
C LYS A 49 7.79 10.43 26.84
N THR A 50 6.97 10.09 25.85
CA THR A 50 6.65 8.67 25.58
C THR A 50 7.92 7.89 25.27
N GLU A 51 7.94 6.60 25.60
CA GLU A 51 9.09 5.72 25.35
C GLU A 51 9.49 5.70 23.86
N ARG A 52 8.52 5.82 22.96
CA ARG A 52 8.75 5.95 21.54
C ARG A 52 9.57 7.20 21.19
N ILE A 53 9.21 8.36 21.74
CA ILE A 53 9.95 9.62 21.52
C ILE A 53 11.35 9.53 22.14
N LYS A 54 11.48 8.98 23.35
CA LYS A 54 12.79 8.74 23.98
C LYS A 54 13.68 7.89 23.10
N ARG A 55 13.14 6.79 22.56
CA ARG A 55 13.85 5.90 21.65
C ARG A 55 14.21 6.59 20.34
N MET A 56 13.31 7.39 19.75
CA MET A 56 13.61 8.17 18.56
C MET A 56 14.76 9.14 18.82
N VAL A 57 14.69 9.92 19.90
CA VAL A 57 15.72 10.90 20.27
C VAL A 57 17.08 10.24 20.52
N SER A 58 17.12 9.04 21.12
CA SER A 58 18.38 8.30 21.32
C SER A 58 19.04 7.79 20.04
N LEU A 59 18.32 7.77 18.92
CA LEU A 59 18.82 7.34 17.62
C LEU A 59 19.22 8.51 16.71
N ILE A 60 18.89 9.76 17.11
CA ILE A 60 19.24 10.95 16.31
C ILE A 60 20.74 11.19 16.41
N ASP A 61 21.41 11.17 15.26
CA ASP A 61 22.79 11.63 15.12
C ASP A 61 22.82 13.12 14.73
N HIS A 62 22.04 13.50 13.73
CA HIS A 62 21.92 14.87 13.27
C HIS A 62 20.52 15.17 12.71
N PHE A 63 20.28 16.45 12.40
CA PHE A 63 19.05 16.86 11.75
C PHE A 63 19.29 17.97 10.72
N GLU A 64 18.44 17.99 9.71
CA GLU A 64 18.33 19.03 8.70
C GLU A 64 17.01 19.76 8.83
N TYR A 65 16.89 20.95 8.25
CA TYR A 65 15.62 21.66 8.19
C TYR A 65 15.49 22.44 6.88
N ILE A 66 14.22 22.64 6.47
CA ILE A 66 13.84 23.41 5.29
C ILE A 66 12.87 24.48 5.76
N VAL A 67 13.19 25.74 5.53
CA VAL A 67 12.31 26.88 5.84
C VAL A 67 11.33 27.06 4.69
N VAL A 68 10.07 27.33 5.02
CA VAL A 68 8.99 27.64 4.07
C VAL A 68 8.26 28.90 4.48
N ASP A 69 7.38 29.42 3.63
CA ASP A 69 6.73 30.71 3.87
C ASP A 69 5.55 30.62 4.85
N ASN A 70 4.86 29.47 4.89
CA ASN A 70 3.69 29.26 5.73
C ASN A 70 3.52 27.82 6.21
N GLU A 71 2.58 27.61 7.13
CA GLU A 71 2.31 26.31 7.73
C GLU A 71 1.71 25.28 6.73
N ALA A 72 0.90 25.74 5.79
CA ALA A 72 0.31 24.86 4.77
C ALA A 72 1.38 24.28 3.83
N GLU A 73 2.38 25.10 3.47
CA GLU A 73 3.54 24.61 2.70
C GLU A 73 4.40 23.64 3.50
N ALA A 74 4.62 23.92 4.81
CA ALA A 74 5.30 22.98 5.69
C ALA A 74 4.60 21.63 5.74
N LEU A 75 3.27 21.63 5.82
CA LEU A 75 2.45 20.41 5.86
C LEU A 75 2.57 19.61 4.57
N ILE A 76 2.47 20.24 3.40
CA ILE A 76 2.60 19.58 2.09
C ILE A 76 4.01 19.01 1.93
N LEU A 77 5.04 19.77 2.30
CA LEU A 77 6.43 19.33 2.22
C LEU A 77 6.71 18.15 3.16
N GLU A 78 6.21 18.20 4.41
CA GLU A 78 6.25 17.06 5.36
C GLU A 78 5.67 15.80 4.74
N CYS A 79 4.43 15.89 4.21
CA CYS A 79 3.74 14.76 3.59
C CYS A 79 4.54 14.15 2.44
N ASN A 80 5.08 14.99 1.55
CA ASN A 80 5.88 14.53 0.41
C ASN A 80 7.19 13.86 0.83
N LEU A 81 7.86 14.40 1.84
CA LEU A 81 9.08 13.81 2.39
C LEU A 81 8.82 12.49 3.10
N ILE A 82 7.73 12.38 3.87
CA ILE A 82 7.31 11.13 4.50
C ILE A 82 7.00 10.06 3.44
N LYS A 83 6.25 10.43 2.39
CA LYS A 83 5.92 9.52 1.27
C LYS A 83 7.17 9.02 0.55
N LYS A 84 8.13 9.91 0.27
CA LYS A 84 9.37 9.60 -0.46
C LYS A 84 10.31 8.72 0.36
N ASN A 85 10.53 9.08 1.63
CA ASN A 85 11.58 8.49 2.45
C ASN A 85 11.09 7.39 3.41
N ARG A 86 9.77 7.31 3.67
CA ARG A 86 9.12 6.34 4.55
C ARG A 86 9.81 6.19 5.91
N PRO A 87 9.97 7.28 6.70
CA PRO A 87 10.72 7.26 7.93
C PRO A 87 10.06 6.36 8.99
N ARG A 88 10.89 5.65 9.76
CA ARG A 88 10.43 4.63 10.72
C ARG A 88 9.50 5.17 11.81
N PHE A 89 9.71 6.40 12.26
CA PHE A 89 8.97 7.01 13.36
C PHE A 89 7.79 7.87 12.92
N ASN A 90 7.48 7.96 11.64
CA ASN A 90 6.25 8.59 11.17
C ASN A 90 5.09 7.58 11.07
N VAL A 91 3.87 8.10 11.07
CA VAL A 91 2.71 7.32 10.62
C VAL A 91 2.92 7.02 9.14
N LEU A 92 2.88 5.76 8.72
CA LEU A 92 3.10 5.36 7.33
C LEU A 92 1.90 4.58 6.81
N LEU A 93 1.22 5.13 5.84
CA LEU A 93 0.19 4.42 5.09
C LEU A 93 0.87 3.43 4.15
N LYS A 94 0.89 2.14 4.53
CA LYS A 94 1.60 1.08 3.80
C LYS A 94 0.77 0.46 2.67
N ASP A 95 -0.55 0.51 2.79
CA ASP A 95 -1.48 -0.08 1.84
C ASP A 95 -1.88 0.95 0.78
N ASP A 96 -1.46 0.71 -0.45
CA ASP A 96 -1.86 1.48 -1.64
C ASP A 96 -3.11 0.80 -2.28
N LYS A 97 -4.13 0.51 -1.44
CA LYS A 97 -5.38 -0.10 -1.91
C LYS A 97 -6.10 0.88 -2.82
N THR A 98 -6.14 0.58 -4.11
CA THR A 98 -6.93 1.34 -5.08
C THR A 98 -8.34 0.75 -5.17
N TYR A 99 -9.31 1.47 -4.62
CA TYR A 99 -10.73 1.09 -4.69
C TYR A 99 -11.36 1.48 -6.03
N PRO A 100 -12.38 0.77 -6.49
CA PRO A 100 -13.10 1.13 -7.69
C PRO A 100 -14.00 2.36 -7.47
N TYR A 101 -14.02 3.21 -8.49
CA TYR A 101 -14.92 4.35 -8.65
C TYR A 101 -15.78 4.14 -9.87
N ILE A 102 -16.98 4.71 -9.87
CA ILE A 102 -17.81 4.82 -11.07
C ILE A 102 -17.50 6.17 -11.71
N LYS A 103 -16.98 6.15 -12.92
CA LYS A 103 -16.64 7.34 -13.71
C LYS A 103 -17.74 7.63 -14.72
N VAL A 104 -18.16 8.88 -14.79
CA VAL A 104 -19.06 9.42 -15.81
C VAL A 104 -18.32 10.53 -16.57
N ASP A 105 -18.05 10.31 -17.86
CA ASP A 105 -17.36 11.28 -18.71
C ASP A 105 -18.34 12.36 -19.20
N VAL A 106 -18.56 13.36 -18.34
CA VAL A 106 -19.53 14.43 -18.59
C VAL A 106 -19.12 15.41 -19.68
N LYS A 107 -17.89 15.37 -20.19
CA LYS A 107 -17.44 16.22 -21.32
C LYS A 107 -17.84 15.68 -22.68
N SER A 108 -18.06 14.37 -22.79
CA SER A 108 -18.54 13.76 -24.04
C SER A 108 -19.97 14.15 -24.34
N ASP A 109 -20.30 14.33 -25.60
CA ASP A 109 -21.69 14.54 -26.07
C ASP A 109 -22.61 13.39 -25.62
N TYR A 110 -22.08 12.18 -25.64
CA TYR A 110 -22.75 10.96 -25.18
C TYR A 110 -21.90 10.26 -24.09
N PRO A 111 -22.01 10.68 -22.82
CA PRO A 111 -21.26 10.10 -21.71
C PRO A 111 -21.42 8.59 -21.59
N ASN A 112 -20.34 7.93 -21.13
CA ASN A 112 -20.37 6.52 -20.72
C ASN A 112 -20.19 6.42 -19.21
N VAL A 113 -20.68 5.33 -18.64
CA VAL A 113 -20.50 4.98 -17.22
C VAL A 113 -19.60 3.76 -17.13
N VAL A 114 -18.45 3.91 -16.49
CA VAL A 114 -17.43 2.87 -16.41
C VAL A 114 -16.86 2.76 -14.99
N ILE A 115 -16.35 1.59 -14.66
CA ILE A 115 -15.59 1.39 -13.41
C ILE A 115 -14.12 1.71 -13.67
N THR A 116 -13.52 2.48 -12.80
CA THR A 116 -12.08 2.80 -12.80
C THR A 116 -11.51 2.73 -11.39
N ARG A 117 -10.22 2.46 -11.29
CA ARG A 117 -9.48 2.56 -10.03
C ARG A 117 -8.58 3.80 -9.97
N LYS A 118 -8.50 4.55 -11.08
CA LYS A 118 -7.70 5.76 -11.17
C LYS A 118 -8.61 6.97 -11.32
N ILE A 119 -8.45 7.96 -10.47
CA ILE A 119 -9.03 9.27 -10.61
C ILE A 119 -8.04 10.11 -11.43
N ILE A 120 -8.52 10.75 -12.48
CA ILE A 120 -7.71 11.60 -13.37
C ILE A 120 -8.39 12.96 -13.42
N SER A 121 -7.62 14.03 -13.42
CA SER A 121 -8.12 15.40 -13.53
C SER A 121 -8.55 15.72 -14.99
N ASP A 122 -9.50 14.95 -15.52
CA ASP A 122 -9.99 15.08 -16.90
C ASP A 122 -11.35 15.80 -16.99
N GLY A 123 -11.88 16.23 -15.83
CA GLY A 123 -13.19 16.89 -15.71
C GLY A 123 -14.37 15.93 -15.76
N SER A 124 -14.15 14.61 -15.74
CA SER A 124 -15.18 13.61 -15.51
C SER A 124 -15.66 13.64 -14.06
N LYS A 125 -16.87 13.15 -13.81
CA LYS A 125 -17.37 12.93 -12.46
C LYS A 125 -17.01 11.52 -11.98
N TYR A 126 -16.55 11.41 -10.73
CA TYR A 126 -16.17 10.16 -10.09
C TYR A 126 -17.01 9.96 -8.82
N PHE A 127 -17.61 8.79 -8.70
CA PHE A 127 -18.48 8.41 -7.57
C PHE A 127 -17.88 7.21 -6.84
N GLY A 128 -17.82 7.28 -5.53
CA GLY A 128 -17.19 6.26 -4.68
C GLY A 128 -16.33 6.90 -3.58
N PRO A 129 -15.34 6.20 -3.00
CA PRO A 129 -14.92 4.83 -3.35
C PRO A 129 -15.94 3.75 -2.99
N TYR A 130 -15.99 2.67 -3.76
CA TYR A 130 -16.79 1.49 -3.44
C TYR A 130 -15.90 0.43 -2.78
N ALA A 131 -16.12 0.15 -1.50
CA ALA A 131 -15.34 -0.85 -0.77
C ALA A 131 -15.50 -2.27 -1.34
N ASN A 132 -16.68 -2.57 -1.90
CA ASN A 132 -16.95 -3.83 -2.58
C ASN A 132 -16.96 -3.62 -4.10
N PRO A 133 -15.98 -4.20 -4.83
CA PRO A 133 -15.96 -4.14 -6.30
C PRO A 133 -17.22 -4.72 -6.96
N GLY A 134 -17.85 -5.72 -6.32
CA GLY A 134 -19.13 -6.28 -6.76
C GLY A 134 -20.25 -5.26 -6.74
N ALA A 135 -20.35 -4.45 -5.68
CA ALA A 135 -21.37 -3.40 -5.57
C ALA A 135 -21.22 -2.32 -6.65
N ALA A 136 -19.99 -1.90 -6.97
CA ALA A 136 -19.73 -0.97 -8.07
C ALA A 136 -20.16 -1.58 -9.42
N LYS A 137 -19.88 -2.87 -9.62
CA LYS A 137 -20.27 -3.58 -10.85
C LYS A 137 -21.78 -3.71 -10.95
N GLU A 138 -22.46 -4.14 -9.90
CA GLU A 138 -23.93 -4.24 -9.85
C GLU A 138 -24.59 -2.89 -10.15
N MET A 139 -24.07 -1.79 -9.59
CA MET A 139 -24.58 -0.44 -9.87
C MET A 139 -24.39 -0.05 -11.34
N VAL A 140 -23.23 -0.28 -11.93
CA VAL A 140 -22.97 0.03 -13.33
C VAL A 140 -23.80 -0.86 -14.26
N ASP A 141 -23.96 -2.15 -13.95
CA ASP A 141 -24.79 -3.07 -14.73
C ASP A 141 -26.28 -2.67 -14.63
N PHE A 142 -26.75 -2.29 -13.45
CA PHE A 142 -28.09 -1.72 -13.26
C PHE A 142 -28.32 -0.47 -14.13
N ILE A 143 -27.38 0.51 -14.07
CA ILE A 143 -27.45 1.74 -14.88
C ILE A 143 -27.51 1.40 -16.36
N LYS A 144 -26.62 0.55 -16.84
CA LYS A 144 -26.56 0.17 -18.27
C LYS A 144 -27.82 -0.54 -18.73
N GLN A 145 -28.41 -1.36 -17.88
CA GLN A 145 -29.64 -2.11 -18.20
C GLN A 145 -30.88 -1.22 -18.23
N LYS A 146 -31.01 -0.30 -17.25
CA LYS A 146 -32.24 0.50 -17.08
C LYS A 146 -32.24 1.78 -17.92
N TYR A 147 -31.06 2.37 -18.13
CA TYR A 147 -30.91 3.61 -18.91
C TYR A 147 -30.50 3.38 -20.37
N LYS A 148 -30.14 2.14 -20.74
CA LYS A 148 -29.74 1.76 -22.08
C LYS A 148 -28.70 2.69 -22.71
N ILE A 149 -27.80 3.19 -21.86
CA ILE A 149 -26.71 4.05 -22.29
C ILE A 149 -25.70 3.29 -23.15
N ARG A 150 -24.88 4.02 -23.92
CA ARG A 150 -23.86 3.39 -24.75
C ARG A 150 -22.88 2.55 -23.92
N GLN A 151 -22.48 1.40 -24.49
CA GLN A 151 -21.54 0.48 -23.84
C GLN A 151 -20.19 0.37 -24.59
N CYS A 152 -20.08 0.99 -25.76
CA CYS A 152 -18.87 1.00 -26.58
C CYS A 152 -17.77 1.83 -25.90
N ARG A 153 -16.51 1.34 -25.99
CA ARG A 153 -15.33 2.06 -25.46
C ARG A 153 -15.08 3.35 -26.22
N ASN A 154 -15.01 3.24 -27.57
CA ASN A 154 -14.79 4.37 -28.45
C ASN A 154 -16.11 4.74 -29.11
N PHE A 155 -16.48 5.99 -28.99
CA PHE A 155 -17.65 6.52 -29.70
C PHE A 155 -17.23 6.91 -31.13
N ARG A 156 -17.89 6.31 -32.11
CA ARG A 156 -17.74 6.67 -33.51
C ARG A 156 -19.13 6.80 -34.11
N SER A 157 -19.30 7.73 -35.05
CA SER A 157 -20.50 7.75 -35.88
C SER A 157 -20.42 6.54 -36.81
N GLU A 158 -21.44 5.72 -36.80
CA GLU A 158 -21.49 4.47 -37.56
C GLU A 158 -22.56 4.57 -38.67
N THR A 159 -22.39 3.77 -39.68
CA THR A 159 -23.39 3.66 -40.77
C THR A 159 -24.42 2.56 -40.53
N ARG A 160 -24.15 1.69 -39.53
CA ARG A 160 -25.02 0.58 -39.17
C ARG A 160 -25.10 0.41 -37.65
N ALA A 161 -26.32 0.18 -37.15
CA ALA A 161 -26.53 -0.07 -35.72
C ALA A 161 -25.85 -1.37 -35.25
N CYS A 162 -25.21 -1.31 -34.10
CA CYS A 162 -24.51 -2.45 -33.50
C CYS A 162 -25.49 -3.41 -32.80
N LEU A 163 -24.97 -4.60 -32.39
CA LEU A 163 -25.76 -5.62 -31.70
C LEU A 163 -26.44 -5.07 -30.42
N ASN A 164 -25.77 -4.20 -29.65
CA ASN A 164 -26.35 -3.64 -28.42
C ASN A 164 -27.63 -2.82 -28.67
N TYR A 165 -27.75 -2.18 -29.84
CA TYR A 165 -28.99 -1.53 -30.22
C TYR A 165 -30.08 -2.55 -30.54
N HIS A 166 -29.78 -3.56 -31.37
CA HIS A 166 -30.77 -4.56 -31.78
C HIS A 166 -31.29 -5.41 -30.60
N ILE A 167 -30.47 -5.68 -29.59
CA ILE A 167 -30.89 -6.38 -28.36
C ILE A 167 -31.42 -5.42 -27.29
N ASN A 168 -31.74 -4.18 -27.64
CA ASN A 168 -32.35 -3.16 -26.76
C ASN A 168 -31.51 -2.82 -25.50
N ARG A 169 -30.18 -2.88 -25.62
CA ARG A 169 -29.22 -2.51 -24.53
C ARG A 169 -28.57 -1.15 -24.72
N CYS A 170 -28.85 -0.46 -25.86
CA CYS A 170 -28.32 0.85 -26.18
C CYS A 170 -29.34 1.63 -27.02
N LEU A 171 -29.46 2.92 -26.77
CA LEU A 171 -30.38 3.81 -27.53
C LEU A 171 -29.85 4.24 -28.91
N GLY A 172 -28.67 3.78 -29.32
CA GLY A 172 -28.08 4.06 -30.62
C GLY A 172 -27.65 5.51 -30.85
N PRO A 173 -26.97 6.18 -29.91
CA PRO A 173 -26.51 7.56 -30.07
C PRO A 173 -25.53 7.73 -31.24
N CYS A 174 -24.79 6.68 -31.61
CA CYS A 174 -23.88 6.67 -32.75
C CYS A 174 -24.61 6.74 -34.11
N MET A 175 -25.91 6.39 -34.12
CA MET A 175 -26.79 6.45 -35.29
C MET A 175 -27.69 7.68 -35.29
N GLY A 176 -27.61 8.54 -34.28
CA GLY A 176 -28.50 9.69 -34.13
C GLY A 176 -29.95 9.34 -33.72
N TYR A 177 -30.19 8.10 -33.22
CA TYR A 177 -31.53 7.67 -32.80
C TYR A 177 -32.03 8.30 -31.49
N ILE A 178 -31.16 8.98 -30.77
CA ILE A 178 -31.48 9.81 -29.62
C ILE A 178 -30.78 11.16 -29.73
N SER A 179 -31.48 12.24 -29.33
CA SER A 179 -30.90 13.59 -29.31
C SER A 179 -29.84 13.70 -28.18
N LYS A 180 -28.91 14.65 -28.32
CA LYS A 180 -27.92 14.93 -27.28
C LYS A 180 -28.61 15.39 -25.97
N GLU A 181 -29.65 16.20 -26.10
CA GLU A 181 -30.43 16.75 -24.98
C GLU A 181 -31.12 15.64 -24.18
N ASP A 182 -31.80 14.70 -24.86
CA ASP A 182 -32.52 13.63 -24.20
C ASP A 182 -31.55 12.59 -23.57
N TYR A 183 -30.44 12.35 -24.26
CA TYR A 183 -29.39 11.51 -23.68
C TYR A 183 -28.80 12.16 -22.44
N ARG A 184 -28.56 13.47 -22.46
CA ARG A 184 -28.03 14.23 -21.34
C ARG A 184 -28.96 14.21 -20.13
N LYS A 185 -30.25 14.35 -20.31
CA LYS A 185 -31.26 14.21 -19.22
C LYS A 185 -31.10 12.88 -18.48
N GLN A 186 -30.90 11.78 -19.23
CA GLN A 186 -30.70 10.47 -18.62
C GLN A 186 -29.39 10.40 -17.82
N ILE A 187 -28.32 11.01 -18.33
CA ILE A 187 -27.04 11.09 -17.62
C ILE A 187 -27.18 11.92 -16.33
N ASP A 188 -27.92 13.02 -16.36
CA ASP A 188 -28.14 13.87 -15.19
C ASP A 188 -28.94 13.11 -14.10
N GLU A 189 -29.92 12.30 -14.48
CA GLU A 189 -30.62 11.40 -13.54
C GLU A 189 -29.67 10.34 -12.97
N ILE A 190 -28.80 9.74 -13.80
CA ILE A 190 -27.79 8.78 -13.34
C ILE A 190 -26.85 9.44 -12.33
N ILE A 191 -26.43 10.67 -12.59
CA ILE A 191 -25.60 11.45 -11.69
C ILE A 191 -26.33 11.70 -10.35
N ASP A 192 -27.59 12.11 -10.40
CA ASP A 192 -28.38 12.34 -9.18
C ASP A 192 -28.57 11.03 -8.37
N ILE A 193 -28.72 9.87 -9.00
CA ILE A 193 -28.76 8.56 -8.33
C ILE A 193 -27.40 8.25 -7.68
N LEU A 194 -26.29 8.45 -8.39
CA LEU A 194 -24.95 8.20 -7.88
C LEU A 194 -24.54 9.18 -6.77
N ASP A 195 -25.06 10.41 -6.82
CA ASP A 195 -24.95 11.42 -5.75
C ASP A 195 -25.88 11.12 -4.53
N GLY A 196 -26.71 10.07 -4.59
CA GLY A 196 -27.63 9.69 -3.52
C GLY A 196 -28.93 10.50 -3.48
N LYS A 197 -29.22 11.36 -4.46
CA LYS A 197 -30.46 12.17 -4.56
C LYS A 197 -31.63 11.35 -5.12
N VAL A 198 -31.75 10.11 -4.66
CA VAL A 198 -32.73 9.14 -5.21
C VAL A 198 -34.17 9.60 -5.02
N ASP A 199 -34.49 10.22 -3.90
CA ASP A 199 -35.87 10.68 -3.60
C ASP A 199 -36.33 11.76 -4.60
N LYS A 200 -35.42 12.63 -5.06
CA LYS A 200 -35.70 13.61 -6.12
C LYS A 200 -36.03 12.89 -7.43
N VAL A 201 -35.14 11.96 -7.83
CA VAL A 201 -35.31 11.20 -9.09
C VAL A 201 -36.63 10.40 -9.07
N LEU A 202 -36.99 9.80 -7.95
CA LEU A 202 -38.24 9.04 -7.81
C LEU A 202 -39.47 9.95 -7.97
N LYS A 203 -39.47 11.16 -7.39
CA LYS A 203 -40.56 12.14 -7.55
C LYS A 203 -40.69 12.62 -9.00
N ASP A 204 -39.55 12.90 -9.65
CA ASP A 204 -39.55 13.34 -11.04
C ASP A 204 -40.06 12.23 -11.99
N LEU A 205 -39.68 10.97 -11.75
CA LEU A 205 -40.18 9.81 -12.50
C LEU A 205 -41.65 9.54 -12.24
N GLU A 206 -42.13 9.72 -11.01
CA GLU A 206 -43.56 9.58 -10.67
C GLU A 206 -44.41 10.60 -11.43
N HIS A 207 -43.95 11.85 -11.47
CA HIS A 207 -44.63 12.89 -12.25
C HIS A 207 -44.67 12.54 -13.74
N GLN A 208 -43.53 12.10 -14.31
CA GLN A 208 -43.48 11.67 -15.73
C GLN A 208 -44.40 10.48 -16.01
N MET A 209 -44.45 9.49 -15.08
CA MET A 209 -45.34 8.33 -15.23
C MET A 209 -46.81 8.75 -15.26
N LEU A 210 -47.20 9.65 -14.37
CA LEU A 210 -48.56 10.17 -14.32
C LEU A 210 -48.94 10.97 -15.57
N GLU A 211 -48.01 11.77 -16.10
CA GLU A 211 -48.20 12.51 -17.36
C GLU A 211 -48.38 11.59 -18.58
N GLU A 212 -47.53 10.56 -18.73
CA GLU A 212 -47.63 9.60 -19.83
C GLU A 212 -48.91 8.76 -19.69
N SER A 213 -49.35 8.46 -18.47
CA SER A 213 -50.64 7.80 -18.21
C SER A 213 -51.85 8.67 -18.64
N LYS A 214 -51.80 9.99 -18.34
CA LYS A 214 -52.83 10.94 -18.80
C LYS A 214 -52.92 11.04 -20.32
N LYS A 215 -51.79 10.88 -21.01
CA LYS A 215 -51.69 10.85 -22.46
C LYS A 215 -52.07 9.48 -23.07
N MET A 216 -52.55 8.54 -22.28
CA MET A 216 -52.84 7.14 -22.64
C MET A 216 -51.62 6.34 -23.14
N ASN A 217 -50.41 6.76 -22.86
CA ASN A 217 -49.19 6.08 -23.24
C ASN A 217 -48.82 5.03 -22.20
N PHE A 218 -49.66 4.01 -22.01
CA PHE A 218 -49.52 3.04 -20.92
C PHE A 218 -48.23 2.22 -20.96
N GLU A 219 -47.67 1.91 -22.13
CA GLU A 219 -46.40 1.19 -22.24
C GLU A 219 -45.23 2.02 -21.67
N LYS A 220 -45.21 3.32 -21.98
CA LYS A 220 -44.23 4.24 -21.43
C LYS A 220 -44.40 4.42 -19.92
N ALA A 221 -45.63 4.58 -19.45
CA ALA A 221 -45.94 4.68 -18.03
C ALA A 221 -45.48 3.41 -17.26
N ALA A 222 -45.74 2.22 -17.82
CA ALA A 222 -45.28 0.95 -17.23
C ALA A 222 -43.74 0.86 -17.20
N TYR A 223 -43.06 1.28 -18.26
CA TYR A 223 -41.60 1.32 -18.32
C TYR A 223 -41.01 2.23 -17.21
N ILE A 224 -41.60 3.43 -17.02
CA ILE A 224 -41.16 4.36 -15.96
C ILE A 224 -41.43 3.77 -14.58
N ARG A 225 -42.59 3.16 -14.35
CA ARG A 225 -42.90 2.46 -13.07
C ARG A 225 -41.88 1.37 -12.76
N ASP A 226 -41.57 0.50 -13.71
CA ASP A 226 -40.63 -0.60 -13.52
C ASP A 226 -39.21 -0.09 -13.24
N ARG A 227 -38.86 1.08 -13.80
CA ARG A 227 -37.63 1.78 -13.50
C ARG A 227 -37.60 2.33 -12.07
N MET A 228 -38.70 2.94 -11.61
CA MET A 228 -38.85 3.41 -10.22
C MET A 228 -38.71 2.28 -9.22
N VAL A 229 -39.40 1.15 -9.42
CA VAL A 229 -39.30 -0.03 -8.56
C VAL A 229 -37.87 -0.56 -8.49
N ALA A 230 -37.16 -0.57 -9.62
CA ALA A 230 -35.77 -1.03 -9.64
C ALA A 230 -34.83 -0.07 -8.89
N ILE A 231 -35.02 1.24 -9.00
CA ILE A 231 -34.27 2.26 -8.25
C ILE A 231 -34.55 2.13 -6.75
N GLN A 232 -35.81 1.95 -6.34
CA GLN A 232 -36.21 1.74 -4.93
C GLN A 232 -35.51 0.52 -4.33
N ARG A 233 -35.49 -0.64 -5.01
CA ARG A 233 -34.83 -1.86 -4.55
C ARG A 233 -33.32 -1.68 -4.32
N VAL A 234 -32.64 -0.96 -5.20
CA VAL A 234 -31.22 -0.63 -5.04
C VAL A 234 -31.03 0.31 -3.84
N ASN A 235 -31.96 1.26 -3.66
CA ASN A 235 -31.94 2.21 -2.56
C ASN A 235 -32.18 1.58 -1.18
N GLU A 236 -33.10 0.63 -1.06
CA GLU A 236 -33.45 -0.05 0.20
C GLU A 236 -32.28 -0.88 0.74
N ARG A 237 -31.47 -1.49 -0.12
CA ARG A 237 -30.27 -2.24 0.28
C ARG A 237 -29.16 -1.36 0.86
N GLN A 238 -29.26 -0.04 0.70
CA GLN A 238 -28.22 0.93 1.12
C GLN A 238 -28.66 1.81 2.31
N LYS A 239 -29.86 1.65 2.85
CA LYS A 239 -30.35 2.45 3.99
C LYS A 239 -29.67 2.02 5.31
N VAL A 240 -28.65 2.77 5.75
CA VAL A 240 -28.02 2.60 7.07
C VAL A 240 -27.88 3.90 7.85
N SER A 241 -28.23 5.08 7.31
CA SER A 241 -28.00 6.34 8.03
C SER A 241 -29.04 7.42 7.78
N ASN A 242 -29.40 8.14 8.86
CA ASN A 242 -30.27 9.31 8.85
C ASN A 242 -29.49 10.64 8.87
N ILE A 243 -28.23 10.67 8.36
CA ILE A 243 -27.47 11.94 8.32
C ILE A 243 -28.04 12.83 7.21
N SER A 244 -28.50 14.01 7.56
CA SER A 244 -29.02 15.01 6.63
C SER A 244 -27.92 15.73 5.82
N GLU A 245 -26.66 15.40 6.03
CA GLU A 245 -25.52 16.06 5.38
C GLU A 245 -24.93 15.21 4.26
N ASN A 246 -24.62 15.83 3.15
CA ASN A 246 -24.04 15.20 1.97
C ASN A 246 -22.49 15.27 1.99
N ASN A 247 -21.83 14.19 1.56
CA ASN A 247 -20.39 14.12 1.32
C ASN A 247 -19.51 14.29 2.57
N ILE A 248 -19.59 13.28 3.46
CA ILE A 248 -18.85 13.24 4.73
C ILE A 248 -18.00 11.98 4.77
N ASP A 249 -16.79 12.10 5.33
CA ASP A 249 -15.96 10.97 5.73
C ASP A 249 -15.89 10.93 7.26
N VAL A 250 -16.10 9.75 7.85
CA VAL A 250 -16.07 9.54 9.30
C VAL A 250 -14.92 8.61 9.62
N ILE A 251 -14.00 9.07 10.47
CA ILE A 251 -12.79 8.34 10.81
C ILE A 251 -12.87 7.89 12.27
N GLY A 252 -12.75 6.57 12.47
CA GLY A 252 -12.64 5.94 13.77
C GLY A 252 -11.27 5.29 13.96
N ILE A 253 -10.93 5.02 15.21
CA ILE A 253 -9.66 4.41 15.59
C ILE A 253 -9.87 3.41 16.72
N ALA A 254 -9.09 2.31 16.68
CA ALA A 254 -8.97 1.38 17.79
C ALA A 254 -7.52 0.91 17.91
N LYS A 255 -7.11 0.63 19.14
CA LYS A 255 -5.75 0.16 19.48
C LYS A 255 -5.80 -1.20 20.17
N SER A 256 -4.81 -2.04 19.84
CA SER A 256 -4.48 -3.23 20.60
C SER A 256 -3.05 -3.12 21.13
N GLU A 257 -2.59 -4.18 21.80
CA GLU A 257 -1.20 -4.27 22.28
C GLU A 257 -0.16 -4.32 21.15
N ILE A 258 -0.58 -4.70 19.93
CA ILE A 258 0.32 -4.99 18.81
C ILE A 258 0.23 -3.92 17.73
N GLU A 259 -0.99 -3.47 17.40
CA GLU A 259 -1.23 -2.59 16.25
C GLU A 259 -2.44 -1.67 16.47
N VAL A 260 -2.55 -0.67 15.60
CA VAL A 260 -3.66 0.28 15.57
C VAL A 260 -4.45 0.05 14.29
N CYS A 261 -5.78 0.09 14.37
CA CYS A 261 -6.69 0.10 13.23
C CYS A 261 -7.34 1.47 13.10
N VAL A 262 -7.24 2.07 11.92
CA VAL A 262 -8.02 3.27 11.54
C VAL A 262 -9.06 2.83 10.53
N GLU A 263 -10.34 3.12 10.82
CA GLU A 263 -11.49 2.85 9.95
C GLU A 263 -12.00 4.17 9.39
N ILE A 264 -12.33 4.22 8.09
CA ILE A 264 -12.96 5.36 7.45
C ILE A 264 -14.26 4.94 6.79
N PHE A 265 -15.34 5.67 7.07
CA PHE A 265 -16.65 5.50 6.45
C PHE A 265 -16.91 6.62 5.46
N PHE A 266 -17.38 6.28 4.29
CA PHE A 266 -17.78 7.23 3.25
C PHE A 266 -19.29 7.40 3.24
N VAL A 267 -19.76 8.61 3.56
CA VAL A 267 -21.18 8.98 3.52
C VAL A 267 -21.39 9.94 2.36
N ARG A 268 -22.23 9.52 1.42
CA ARG A 268 -22.61 10.30 0.23
C ARG A 268 -24.12 10.28 0.09
N GLY A 269 -24.74 11.45 -0.11
CA GLY A 269 -26.20 11.54 -0.22
C GLY A 269 -26.94 10.96 0.99
N SER A 270 -26.45 11.20 2.21
CA SER A 270 -27.02 10.68 3.46
C SER A 270 -26.96 9.14 3.60
N LYS A 271 -26.11 8.45 2.82
CA LYS A 271 -25.93 7.00 2.83
C LYS A 271 -24.47 6.65 2.99
N MET A 272 -24.22 5.59 3.76
CA MET A 272 -22.90 5.00 3.82
C MET A 272 -22.66 4.19 2.54
N VAL A 273 -21.79 4.71 1.65
CA VAL A 273 -21.47 4.08 0.36
C VAL A 273 -20.31 3.10 0.45
N GLY A 274 -19.53 3.16 1.54
CA GLY A 274 -18.39 2.26 1.72
C GLY A 274 -17.67 2.50 3.03
N ARG A 275 -16.73 1.60 3.31
CA ARG A 275 -15.80 1.70 4.42
C ARG A 275 -14.44 1.14 4.03
N GLU A 276 -13.39 1.67 4.64
CA GLU A 276 -12.01 1.20 4.49
C GLU A 276 -11.36 1.11 5.86
N HIS A 277 -10.40 0.20 5.99
CA HIS A 277 -9.60 0.11 7.21
C HIS A 277 -8.11 -0.03 6.89
N TYR A 278 -7.30 0.50 7.79
CA TYR A 278 -5.84 0.54 7.68
C TYR A 278 -5.21 0.12 8.99
N PHE A 279 -4.18 -0.73 8.91
CA PHE A 279 -3.46 -1.20 10.08
C PHE A 279 -2.09 -0.54 10.18
N PHE A 280 -1.77 -0.07 11.38
CA PHE A 280 -0.51 0.58 11.68
C PHE A 280 0.19 -0.18 12.82
N PRO A 281 1.22 -0.97 12.52
CA PRO A 281 2.06 -1.59 13.54
C PRO A 281 2.90 -0.52 14.26
N ASP A 282 3.25 -0.79 15.52
CA ASP A 282 4.17 0.02 16.31
C ASP A 282 3.70 1.46 16.64
N LEU A 283 2.40 1.79 16.49
CA LEU A 283 1.86 3.11 16.82
C LEU A 283 1.04 3.17 18.11
N LYS A 284 0.97 2.09 18.89
CA LYS A 284 0.12 2.02 20.09
C LYS A 284 0.41 3.11 21.14
N GLU A 285 1.66 3.56 21.22
CA GLU A 285 2.10 4.57 22.19
C GLU A 285 1.86 6.02 21.72
N MET A 286 1.48 6.23 20.45
CA MET A 286 1.11 7.55 19.93
C MET A 286 -0.31 7.92 20.36
N GLU A 287 -0.58 9.21 20.54
CA GLU A 287 -1.93 9.69 20.81
C GLU A 287 -2.84 9.50 19.58
N ASP A 288 -4.14 9.24 19.82
CA ASP A 288 -5.11 9.00 18.73
C ASP A 288 -5.19 10.18 17.77
N LYS A 289 -5.16 11.40 18.30
CA LYS A 289 -5.18 12.64 17.48
C LYS A 289 -3.97 12.76 16.54
N GLU A 290 -2.78 12.31 16.97
CA GLU A 290 -1.58 12.33 16.14
C GLU A 290 -1.67 11.28 15.02
N ILE A 291 -2.17 10.07 15.34
CA ILE A 291 -2.35 8.99 14.35
C ILE A 291 -3.38 9.42 13.30
N ILE A 292 -4.53 9.95 13.73
CA ILE A 292 -5.59 10.42 12.83
C ILE A 292 -5.10 11.58 11.96
N SER A 293 -4.38 12.56 12.53
CA SER A 293 -3.78 13.66 11.77
C SER A 293 -2.83 13.12 10.69
N GLY A 294 -1.91 12.22 11.05
CA GLY A 294 -0.99 11.59 10.12
C GLY A 294 -1.70 10.77 9.04
N PHE A 295 -2.77 10.06 9.40
CA PHE A 295 -3.59 9.32 8.46
C PHE A 295 -4.30 10.25 7.46
N ILE A 296 -4.98 11.29 7.91
CA ILE A 296 -5.69 12.26 7.07
C ILE A 296 -4.73 12.87 6.03
N LYS A 297 -3.56 13.33 6.48
CA LYS A 297 -2.54 13.92 5.61
C LYS A 297 -2.12 12.97 4.48
N GLN A 298 -1.81 11.73 4.80
CA GLN A 298 -1.35 10.76 3.81
C GLN A 298 -2.47 10.23 2.91
N TYR A 299 -3.65 10.01 3.50
CA TYR A 299 -4.80 9.50 2.77
C TYR A 299 -5.25 10.48 1.68
N TYR A 300 -5.46 11.74 2.04
CA TYR A 300 -5.96 12.75 1.10
C TYR A 300 -4.88 13.33 0.18
N LEU A 301 -3.59 13.17 0.48
CA LEU A 301 -2.51 13.51 -0.46
C LEU A 301 -2.59 12.70 -1.77
N ASN A 302 -3.11 11.47 -1.68
CA ASN A 302 -3.24 10.56 -2.82
C ASN A 302 -4.66 10.49 -3.38
N ASN A 303 -5.63 11.15 -2.74
CA ASN A 303 -7.05 10.99 -3.02
C ASN A 303 -7.68 12.31 -3.44
N GLN A 304 -8.07 12.43 -4.72
CA GLN A 304 -8.67 13.66 -5.26
C GLN A 304 -10.17 13.84 -4.93
N ASN A 305 -10.82 12.79 -4.40
CA ASN A 305 -12.24 12.87 -4.04
C ASN A 305 -12.40 13.31 -2.57
N LEU A 306 -12.22 14.61 -2.34
CA LEU A 306 -12.27 15.21 -1.02
C LEU A 306 -13.72 15.35 -0.52
N PRO A 307 -14.02 15.04 0.76
CA PRO A 307 -15.35 15.27 1.33
C PRO A 307 -15.58 16.77 1.63
N ASN A 308 -16.83 17.12 1.96
CA ASN A 308 -17.13 18.46 2.50
C ASN A 308 -16.76 18.55 3.99
N LYS A 309 -16.87 17.42 4.69
CA LYS A 309 -16.56 17.32 6.11
C LYS A 309 -15.85 16.01 6.43
N ILE A 310 -14.91 16.09 7.36
CA ILE A 310 -14.28 14.94 7.99
C ILE A 310 -14.69 14.94 9.46
N MET A 311 -15.26 13.85 9.94
CA MET A 311 -15.63 13.68 11.35
C MET A 311 -14.63 12.79 12.06
N VAL A 312 -14.12 13.24 13.20
CA VAL A 312 -13.16 12.54 14.05
C VAL A 312 -13.59 12.62 15.51
N ARG A 313 -13.06 11.73 16.37
CA ARG A 313 -13.41 11.69 17.79
C ARG A 313 -12.91 12.90 18.55
N GLU A 314 -11.66 13.27 18.36
CA GLU A 314 -10.96 14.33 19.08
C GLU A 314 -10.55 15.46 18.15
N GLU A 315 -10.37 16.64 18.73
CA GLU A 315 -9.88 17.79 17.98
C GLU A 315 -8.39 17.63 17.66
N LEU A 316 -8.04 17.83 16.40
CA LEU A 316 -6.67 17.68 15.92
C LEU A 316 -5.88 18.95 16.18
N GLU A 317 -4.61 18.82 16.56
CA GLU A 317 -3.72 19.97 16.78
C GLU A 317 -3.48 20.77 15.49
N ASP A 318 -3.36 20.06 14.36
CA ASP A 318 -3.10 20.64 13.03
C ASP A 318 -4.38 20.95 12.23
N LYS A 319 -5.53 21.00 12.88
CA LYS A 319 -6.85 21.10 12.21
C LYS A 319 -6.90 22.23 11.19
N GLU A 320 -6.51 23.43 11.58
CA GLU A 320 -6.60 24.63 10.72
C GLU A 320 -5.74 24.50 9.46
N ALA A 321 -4.51 24.03 9.61
CA ALA A 321 -3.61 23.83 8.47
C ALA A 321 -4.10 22.72 7.53
N ILE A 322 -4.69 21.65 8.06
CA ILE A 322 -5.26 20.58 7.26
C ILE A 322 -6.51 21.07 6.52
N GLU A 323 -7.41 21.80 7.18
CA GLU A 323 -8.60 22.40 6.56
C GLU A 323 -8.23 23.38 5.44
N GLU A 324 -7.23 24.23 5.64
CA GLU A 324 -6.73 25.17 4.63
C GLU A 324 -6.18 24.42 3.41
N TRP A 325 -5.31 23.44 3.63
CA TRP A 325 -4.76 22.62 2.56
C TRP A 325 -5.85 21.89 1.78
N LEU A 326 -6.75 21.16 2.47
CA LEU A 326 -7.83 20.41 1.82
C LEU A 326 -8.82 21.32 1.08
N THR A 327 -9.10 22.52 1.61
CA THR A 327 -9.96 23.53 0.97
C THR A 327 -9.33 24.02 -0.34
N LYS A 328 -8.03 24.28 -0.33
CA LYS A 328 -7.27 24.68 -1.52
C LYS A 328 -7.28 23.59 -2.59
N GLU A 329 -7.02 22.33 -2.22
CA GLU A 329 -7.04 21.19 -3.13
C GLU A 329 -8.44 20.90 -3.68
N ALA A 330 -9.47 21.01 -2.85
CA ALA A 330 -10.86 20.76 -3.23
C ALA A 330 -11.49 21.89 -4.07
N GLY A 331 -10.93 23.11 -4.04
CA GLY A 331 -11.54 24.32 -4.60
C GLY A 331 -12.87 24.73 -3.91
N ARG A 332 -13.14 24.18 -2.72
CA ARG A 332 -14.33 24.42 -1.89
C ARG A 332 -14.02 24.13 -0.44
N LYS A 333 -14.80 24.72 0.48
CA LYS A 333 -14.58 24.55 1.92
C LYS A 333 -14.66 23.08 2.35
N VAL A 334 -13.62 22.63 3.06
CA VAL A 334 -13.54 21.33 3.73
C VAL A 334 -13.38 21.59 5.23
N GLU A 335 -14.22 20.97 6.06
CA GLU A 335 -14.21 21.17 7.51
C GLU A 335 -13.90 19.86 8.25
N ILE A 336 -13.09 19.93 9.31
CA ILE A 336 -12.87 18.84 10.25
C ILE A 336 -13.70 19.11 11.51
N LYS A 337 -14.55 18.17 11.91
CA LYS A 337 -15.44 18.30 13.06
C LYS A 337 -15.25 17.19 14.06
N SER A 338 -15.25 17.55 15.35
CA SER A 338 -15.23 16.61 16.47
C SER A 338 -16.55 16.75 17.24
N PRO A 339 -17.60 15.99 16.82
CA PRO A 339 -18.93 16.12 17.42
C PRO A 339 -18.93 15.63 18.88
N LYS A 340 -19.57 16.38 19.77
CA LYS A 340 -19.65 16.04 21.20
C LYS A 340 -20.98 15.41 21.61
N LYS A 341 -22.03 15.45 20.75
CA LYS A 341 -23.37 14.92 21.04
C LYS A 341 -24.18 14.62 19.78
N GLY A 342 -25.25 13.87 19.94
CA GLY A 342 -26.24 13.59 18.89
C GLY A 342 -25.80 12.55 17.86
N GLU A 343 -26.50 12.49 16.73
CA GLU A 343 -26.29 11.46 15.69
C GLU A 343 -24.85 11.48 15.12
N LYS A 344 -24.27 12.64 14.97
CA LYS A 344 -22.88 12.79 14.44
C LYS A 344 -21.87 12.10 15.35
N LEU A 345 -22.01 12.22 16.67
CA LEU A 345 -21.15 11.51 17.61
C LEU A 345 -21.35 9.99 17.49
N ARG A 346 -22.61 9.51 17.38
CA ARG A 346 -22.90 8.09 17.20
C ARG A 346 -22.22 7.49 15.96
N PHE A 347 -22.07 8.26 14.88
CA PHE A 347 -21.35 7.81 13.68
C PHE A 347 -19.85 7.66 13.94
N VAL A 348 -19.24 8.57 14.66
CA VAL A 348 -17.83 8.45 15.05
C VAL A 348 -17.65 7.24 15.98
N GLU A 349 -18.54 7.06 16.96
CA GLU A 349 -18.55 5.89 17.85
C GLU A 349 -18.74 4.58 17.07
N MET A 350 -19.59 4.60 16.05
CA MET A 350 -19.76 3.44 15.17
C MET A 350 -18.49 3.13 14.37
N ALA A 351 -17.76 4.15 13.91
CA ALA A 351 -16.49 3.97 13.23
C ALA A 351 -15.42 3.42 14.19
N ASP A 352 -15.32 3.94 15.42
CA ASP A 352 -14.42 3.41 16.47
C ASP A 352 -14.74 1.94 16.80
N ASN A 353 -16.02 1.60 16.99
CA ASN A 353 -16.45 0.24 17.26
C ASN A 353 -16.14 -0.71 16.09
N ASN A 354 -16.32 -0.26 14.85
CA ASN A 354 -15.96 -1.07 13.68
C ASN A 354 -14.45 -1.25 13.56
N ALA A 355 -13.65 -0.20 13.84
CA ALA A 355 -12.20 -0.32 13.91
C ALA A 355 -11.78 -1.38 14.95
N LYS A 356 -12.44 -1.40 16.12
CA LYS A 356 -12.21 -2.40 17.16
C LYS A 356 -12.58 -3.81 16.70
N ILE A 357 -13.78 -3.99 16.13
CA ILE A 357 -14.23 -5.29 15.61
C ILE A 357 -13.28 -5.81 14.53
N THR A 358 -12.83 -4.93 13.63
CA THR A 358 -11.89 -5.27 12.56
C THR A 358 -10.53 -5.70 13.13
N LEU A 359 -10.07 -5.04 14.19
CA LEU A 359 -8.83 -5.36 14.90
C LEU A 359 -8.95 -6.70 15.64
N ASP A 360 -10.03 -6.89 16.39
CA ASP A 360 -10.31 -8.12 17.15
C ASP A 360 -10.43 -9.34 16.22
N ASN A 361 -11.08 -9.19 15.07
CA ASN A 361 -11.19 -10.26 14.07
C ASN A 361 -9.80 -10.63 13.51
N LYS A 362 -8.97 -9.64 13.18
CA LYS A 362 -7.62 -9.88 12.69
C LYS A 362 -6.74 -10.58 13.73
N GLU A 363 -6.89 -10.24 15.00
CA GLU A 363 -6.16 -10.92 16.10
C GLU A 363 -6.67 -12.35 16.32
N ARG A 364 -7.98 -12.56 16.19
CA ARG A 364 -8.58 -13.90 16.25
C ARG A 364 -8.08 -14.76 15.09
N ASP A 365 -8.11 -14.27 13.85
CA ASP A 365 -7.60 -14.99 12.68
C ASP A 365 -6.13 -15.41 12.86
N LYS A 366 -5.29 -14.52 13.42
CA LYS A 366 -3.89 -14.86 13.74
C LYS A 366 -3.79 -15.96 14.79
N SER A 367 -4.62 -15.89 15.82
CA SER A 367 -4.65 -16.88 16.90
C SER A 367 -5.13 -18.24 16.39
N GLU A 368 -6.17 -18.27 15.57
CA GLU A 368 -6.69 -19.48 14.94
C GLU A 368 -5.65 -20.15 14.04
N ILE A 369 -4.92 -19.37 13.24
CA ILE A 369 -3.80 -19.87 12.42
C ILE A 369 -2.70 -20.52 13.28
N LEU A 370 -2.33 -19.92 14.42
CA LEU A 370 -1.31 -20.51 15.29
C LEU A 370 -1.80 -21.80 15.96
N VAL A 371 -3.09 -21.86 16.30
CA VAL A 371 -3.71 -23.08 16.85
C VAL A 371 -3.75 -24.16 15.80
N GLU A 372 -4.20 -23.86 14.58
CA GLU A 372 -4.21 -24.79 13.46
C GLU A 372 -2.78 -25.32 13.16
N LEU A 373 -1.79 -24.40 13.11
CA LEU A 373 -0.39 -24.82 12.92
C LEU A 373 0.10 -25.74 14.02
N LYS A 374 -0.24 -25.47 15.29
CA LYS A 374 0.10 -26.34 16.41
C LYS A 374 -0.48 -27.75 16.21
N GLU A 375 -1.75 -27.85 15.85
CA GLU A 375 -2.48 -29.11 15.68
C GLU A 375 -1.94 -29.88 14.46
N VAL A 376 -1.85 -29.23 13.31
CA VAL A 376 -1.38 -29.84 12.05
C VAL A 376 0.07 -30.32 12.15
N LEU A 377 0.93 -29.52 12.80
CA LEU A 377 2.34 -29.86 12.97
C LEU A 377 2.62 -30.79 14.16
N GLY A 378 1.60 -31.12 14.96
CA GLY A 378 1.74 -31.99 16.14
C GLY A 378 2.63 -31.39 17.23
N LEU A 379 2.61 -30.07 17.44
CA LEU A 379 3.48 -29.38 18.38
C LEU A 379 2.85 -29.27 19.77
N ASP A 380 3.65 -29.34 20.83
CA ASP A 380 3.17 -29.15 22.22
C ASP A 380 2.78 -27.71 22.50
N LYS A 381 3.45 -26.74 21.84
CA LYS A 381 3.26 -25.29 22.04
C LYS A 381 2.92 -24.59 20.74
N LEU A 382 2.27 -23.43 20.86
CA LEU A 382 2.00 -22.58 19.69
C LEU A 382 3.32 -22.17 19.01
N PRO A 383 3.45 -22.40 17.67
CA PRO A 383 4.66 -22.04 16.93
C PRO A 383 4.69 -20.53 16.65
N ARG A 384 5.15 -19.76 17.63
CA ARG A 384 5.18 -18.30 17.53
C ARG A 384 6.24 -17.78 16.56
N LYS A 385 7.31 -18.56 16.32
CA LYS A 385 8.36 -18.20 15.37
C LYS A 385 8.64 -19.36 14.41
N ILE A 386 8.36 -19.14 13.15
CA ILE A 386 8.66 -20.09 12.08
C ILE A 386 9.63 -19.43 11.10
N GLU A 387 10.66 -20.15 10.71
CA GLU A 387 11.62 -19.72 9.68
C GLU A 387 11.42 -20.55 8.41
N THR A 388 11.50 -19.90 7.24
CA THR A 388 11.53 -20.60 5.94
C THR A 388 12.76 -20.21 5.15
N TYR A 389 13.22 -21.16 4.32
CA TYR A 389 14.45 -21.03 3.56
C TYR A 389 14.22 -21.47 2.12
N ASP A 390 14.77 -20.71 1.17
CA ASP A 390 14.80 -21.02 -0.25
C ASP A 390 16.22 -20.84 -0.79
N ILE A 391 16.66 -21.79 -1.63
CA ILE A 391 17.94 -21.76 -2.32
C ILE A 391 17.70 -21.33 -3.76
N SER A 392 18.33 -20.25 -4.17
CA SER A 392 18.26 -19.76 -5.55
C SER A 392 19.61 -19.89 -6.24
N ASN A 393 19.60 -20.62 -7.36
CA ASN A 393 20.75 -20.82 -8.23
C ASN A 393 20.39 -20.34 -9.64
N ILE A 394 20.84 -19.14 -10.01
CA ILE A 394 20.62 -18.59 -11.35
C ILE A 394 21.98 -18.44 -12.02
N SER A 395 22.20 -19.18 -13.10
CA SER A 395 23.37 -19.05 -14.02
C SER A 395 24.77 -19.40 -13.47
N GLY A 396 24.87 -20.23 -12.41
CA GLY A 396 26.14 -20.94 -12.12
C GLY A 396 27.21 -20.19 -11.32
N GLU A 397 27.21 -18.87 -11.20
CA GLU A 397 28.28 -18.14 -10.53
C GLU A 397 28.05 -17.89 -9.04
N TYR A 398 26.83 -17.62 -8.62
CA TYR A 398 26.50 -17.36 -7.22
C TYR A 398 25.27 -18.13 -6.75
N ILE A 399 25.47 -18.98 -5.77
CA ILE A 399 24.37 -19.63 -5.06
C ILE A 399 24.05 -18.77 -3.85
N VAL A 400 22.78 -18.40 -3.70
CA VAL A 400 22.28 -17.60 -2.60
C VAL A 400 21.10 -18.27 -1.93
N ALA A 401 20.90 -17.98 -0.64
CA ALA A 401 19.72 -18.39 0.09
C ALA A 401 18.99 -17.19 0.68
N GLY A 402 17.66 -17.23 0.59
CA GLY A 402 16.76 -16.39 1.33
C GLY A 402 16.32 -17.05 2.63
N MET A 403 16.17 -16.29 3.69
CA MET A 403 15.52 -16.68 4.93
C MET A 403 14.43 -15.68 5.26
N CYS A 404 13.20 -16.14 5.46
CA CYS A 404 12.11 -15.34 5.96
C CYS A 404 11.60 -15.85 7.29
N VAL A 405 11.03 -14.94 8.09
CA VAL A 405 10.53 -15.23 9.43
C VAL A 405 9.05 -14.89 9.50
N MET A 406 8.25 -15.83 9.96
CA MET A 406 6.90 -15.60 10.44
C MET A 406 6.92 -15.56 11.96
N ALA A 407 6.43 -14.48 12.56
CA ALA A 407 6.29 -14.36 14.01
C ALA A 407 4.82 -14.01 14.34
N ASP A 408 4.26 -14.78 15.29
CA ASP A 408 2.87 -14.66 15.75
C ASP A 408 1.87 -14.64 14.57
N GLY A 409 2.03 -15.57 13.60
CA GLY A 409 1.16 -15.71 12.43
C GLY A 409 1.33 -14.62 11.36
N VAL A 410 2.37 -13.77 11.45
CA VAL A 410 2.62 -12.67 10.52
C VAL A 410 4.04 -12.72 9.96
N ILE A 411 4.18 -12.58 8.64
CA ILE A 411 5.48 -12.51 7.97
C ILE A 411 6.19 -11.21 8.35
N LYS A 412 7.39 -11.30 8.92
CA LYS A 412 8.20 -10.18 9.42
C LYS A 412 9.39 -9.91 8.49
N ARG A 413 9.22 -9.08 7.49
CA ARG A 413 10.26 -8.72 6.51
C ARG A 413 11.55 -8.16 7.13
N ASN A 414 11.44 -7.41 8.22
CA ASN A 414 12.60 -6.87 8.94
C ASN A 414 13.48 -7.95 9.60
N LEU A 415 12.96 -9.15 9.81
CA LEU A 415 13.68 -10.30 10.32
C LEU A 415 14.23 -11.20 9.20
N SER A 416 13.87 -10.97 7.94
CA SER A 416 14.38 -11.73 6.80
C SER A 416 15.87 -11.48 6.58
N ARG A 417 16.59 -12.51 6.14
CA ARG A 417 18.04 -12.48 5.93
C ARG A 417 18.40 -13.12 4.59
N ARG A 418 19.61 -12.82 4.15
CA ARG A 418 20.16 -13.30 2.88
C ARG A 418 21.53 -13.90 3.13
N PHE A 419 21.81 -15.04 2.54
CA PHE A 419 23.07 -15.74 2.69
C PHE A 419 23.69 -15.96 1.31
N LYS A 420 24.98 -15.64 1.18
CA LYS A 420 25.82 -16.10 0.07
C LYS A 420 26.40 -17.45 0.49
N ILE A 421 26.24 -18.47 -0.33
CA ILE A 421 26.83 -19.79 -0.13
C ILE A 421 28.35 -19.68 -0.35
N LYS A 422 29.13 -20.34 0.50
CA LYS A 422 30.60 -20.22 0.53
C LYS A 422 31.33 -21.54 0.30
N THR A 423 30.73 -22.66 0.70
CA THR A 423 31.44 -23.95 0.77
C THR A 423 30.96 -24.95 -0.29
N VAL A 424 29.84 -24.66 -0.97
CA VAL A 424 29.26 -25.55 -1.96
C VAL A 424 29.46 -24.98 -3.35
N TYR A 425 29.99 -25.78 -4.26
CA TYR A 425 30.18 -25.44 -5.67
C TYR A 425 29.28 -26.34 -6.53
N GLY A 426 28.55 -25.72 -7.48
CA GLY A 426 27.61 -26.44 -8.34
C GLY A 426 26.21 -26.58 -7.75
N GLN A 427 25.31 -27.27 -8.47
CA GLN A 427 23.90 -27.41 -8.07
C GLN A 427 23.75 -28.54 -7.03
N ASP A 428 23.88 -28.18 -5.76
CA ASP A 428 23.62 -29.09 -4.63
C ASP A 428 22.78 -28.37 -3.57
N ASP A 429 21.50 -28.19 -3.85
CA ASP A 429 20.57 -27.47 -2.98
C ASP A 429 20.52 -28.05 -1.54
N PRO A 430 20.55 -29.38 -1.32
CA PRO A 430 20.62 -29.96 0.03
C PRO A 430 21.84 -29.50 0.83
N ARG A 431 23.04 -29.53 0.24
CA ARG A 431 24.25 -29.06 0.92
C ARG A 431 24.25 -27.54 1.16
N CYS A 432 23.70 -26.78 0.22
CA CYS A 432 23.50 -25.34 0.41
C CYS A 432 22.56 -25.05 1.59
N MET A 433 21.46 -25.80 1.69
CA MET A 433 20.53 -25.71 2.82
C MET A 433 21.22 -26.04 4.14
N GLU A 434 22.01 -27.11 4.19
CA GLU A 434 22.79 -27.50 5.38
C GLU A 434 23.77 -26.40 5.81
N GLU A 435 24.50 -25.77 4.87
CA GLU A 435 25.40 -24.64 5.16
C GLU A 435 24.63 -23.47 5.78
N VAL A 436 23.52 -23.06 5.18
CA VAL A 436 22.73 -21.90 5.63
C VAL A 436 22.18 -22.11 7.03
N ILE A 437 21.55 -23.27 7.27
CA ILE A 437 20.98 -23.62 8.59
C ILE A 437 22.08 -23.69 9.64
N THR A 438 23.22 -24.32 9.35
CA THR A 438 24.37 -24.39 10.24
C THR A 438 24.84 -23.00 10.65
N ARG A 439 25.01 -22.09 9.69
CA ARG A 439 25.41 -20.70 9.95
C ARG A 439 24.36 -19.93 10.75
N ARG A 440 23.08 -20.13 10.45
CA ARG A 440 21.97 -19.49 11.17
C ARG A 440 21.93 -19.93 12.65
N LEU A 441 22.05 -21.22 12.91
CA LEU A 441 21.99 -21.78 14.27
C LEU A 441 23.21 -21.36 15.10
N LYS A 442 24.38 -21.28 14.49
CA LYS A 442 25.59 -20.77 15.14
C LYS A 442 25.38 -19.38 15.72
N HIS A 443 24.79 -18.45 14.96
CA HIS A 443 24.48 -17.10 15.47
C HIS A 443 23.54 -17.09 16.67
N SER A 444 22.64 -18.07 16.82
CA SER A 444 21.77 -18.18 18.00
C SER A 444 22.53 -18.64 19.24
N ILE A 445 23.51 -19.52 19.06
CA ILE A 445 24.32 -20.08 20.17
C ILE A 445 25.32 -19.05 20.65
N ASP A 446 25.92 -18.27 19.75
CA ASP A 446 26.89 -17.22 20.05
C ASP A 446 26.25 -15.96 20.70
N ASN A 447 24.95 -15.98 21.04
CA ASN A 447 24.18 -14.88 21.63
C ASN A 447 24.30 -13.55 20.87
N ASP A 448 24.28 -13.62 19.54
CA ASP A 448 24.38 -12.45 18.69
C ASP A 448 23.16 -11.51 18.88
N SER A 449 23.43 -10.26 19.23
CA SER A 449 22.42 -9.20 19.41
C SER A 449 21.69 -8.78 18.11
N SER A 450 22.05 -9.39 16.96
CA SER A 450 21.52 -9.06 15.62
C SER A 450 20.07 -9.51 15.36
N GLY A 451 19.34 -10.00 16.39
CA GLY A 451 17.95 -10.50 16.26
C GLY A 451 17.83 -11.99 15.92
N PHE A 452 18.96 -12.71 15.83
CA PHE A 452 19.01 -14.17 15.66
C PHE A 452 18.91 -14.95 16.98
N GLY A 453 18.92 -14.30 18.12
CA GLY A 453 19.06 -14.95 19.44
C GLY A 453 17.98 -15.98 19.78
N ARG A 454 16.74 -15.82 19.30
CA ARG A 454 15.68 -16.80 19.52
C ARG A 454 15.64 -17.83 18.39
N LEU A 455 15.71 -19.12 18.76
CA LEU A 455 15.49 -20.23 17.86
C LEU A 455 14.05 -20.25 17.30
N PRO A 456 13.82 -20.79 16.10
CA PRO A 456 12.46 -21.00 15.59
C PRO A 456 11.78 -22.17 16.30
N ASP A 457 10.46 -22.12 16.42
CA ASP A 457 9.63 -23.20 16.95
C ASP A 457 9.39 -24.29 15.88
N ALA A 458 9.53 -23.94 14.58
CA ALA A 458 9.53 -24.86 13.45
C ALA A 458 10.27 -24.23 12.25
N ILE A 459 10.73 -25.09 11.32
CA ILE A 459 11.36 -24.67 10.07
C ILE A 459 10.57 -25.24 8.90
N PHE A 460 10.27 -24.39 7.91
CA PHE A 460 9.68 -24.79 6.63
C PHE A 460 10.74 -24.72 5.53
N ALA A 461 11.09 -25.87 4.96
CA ALA A 461 12.00 -25.95 3.84
C ALA A 461 11.22 -25.82 2.51
N ASP A 462 11.67 -24.95 1.60
CA ASP A 462 11.09 -24.89 0.26
C ASP A 462 11.57 -26.09 -0.56
N GLY A 463 10.80 -27.16 -0.51
CA GLY A 463 11.09 -28.43 -1.18
C GLY A 463 10.61 -29.64 -0.40
N GLY A 464 10.97 -30.83 -0.91
CA GLY A 464 10.53 -32.12 -0.39
C GLY A 464 11.48 -32.71 0.65
N ILE A 465 11.42 -34.05 0.75
CA ILE A 465 12.13 -34.82 1.78
C ILE A 465 13.66 -34.59 1.81
N THR A 466 14.27 -34.26 0.67
CA THR A 466 15.71 -34.04 0.57
C THR A 466 16.13 -32.80 1.35
N GLN A 467 15.37 -31.71 1.23
CA GLN A 467 15.60 -30.47 1.95
C GLN A 467 15.30 -30.61 3.45
N ILE A 468 14.24 -31.39 3.79
CA ILE A 468 13.92 -31.72 5.19
C ILE A 468 15.11 -32.44 5.85
N ARG A 469 15.66 -33.48 5.20
CA ARG A 469 16.79 -34.24 5.72
C ARG A 469 18.06 -33.40 5.86
N ALA A 470 18.39 -32.56 4.88
CA ALA A 470 19.52 -31.65 4.95
C ALA A 470 19.40 -30.66 6.11
N THR A 471 18.21 -30.09 6.30
CA THR A 471 17.91 -29.20 7.42
C THR A 471 18.05 -29.92 8.76
N LYS A 472 17.52 -31.13 8.91
CA LYS A 472 17.66 -31.94 10.13
C LYS A 472 19.12 -32.30 10.41
N THR A 473 19.91 -32.64 9.41
CA THR A 473 21.34 -32.92 9.55
C THR A 473 22.06 -31.69 10.13
N ALA A 474 21.75 -30.49 9.66
CA ALA A 474 22.32 -29.27 10.21
C ALA A 474 21.90 -29.00 11.66
N ILE A 475 20.63 -29.24 12.02
CA ILE A 475 20.09 -29.07 13.37
C ILE A 475 20.76 -30.04 14.35
N ALA A 476 20.93 -31.32 13.94
CA ALA A 476 21.53 -32.36 14.76
C ALA A 476 22.98 -32.06 15.17
N LYS A 477 23.74 -31.29 14.37
CA LYS A 477 25.12 -30.86 14.72
C LYS A 477 25.19 -30.03 16.01
N TYR A 478 24.08 -29.44 16.41
CA TYR A 478 23.97 -28.57 17.58
C TYR A 478 23.13 -29.17 18.72
N GLU A 479 22.80 -30.46 18.61
CA GLU A 479 21.96 -31.19 19.58
C GLU A 479 20.60 -30.50 19.85
N LEU A 480 20.08 -29.78 18.84
CA LEU A 480 18.80 -29.11 18.91
C LEU A 480 17.67 -30.01 18.39
N ASN A 481 16.47 -29.81 18.94
CA ASN A 481 15.26 -30.48 18.48
C ASN A 481 14.27 -29.43 17.93
N ILE A 482 14.41 -29.10 16.64
CA ILE A 482 13.50 -28.17 15.94
C ILE A 482 12.76 -28.98 14.86
N PRO A 483 11.42 -29.00 14.89
CA PRO A 483 10.61 -29.66 13.87
C PRO A 483 10.83 -29.04 12.49
N VAL A 484 10.92 -29.89 11.46
CA VAL A 484 11.16 -29.47 10.07
C VAL A 484 10.07 -30.04 9.16
N PHE A 485 9.49 -29.20 8.33
CA PHE A 485 8.45 -29.56 7.37
C PHE A 485 8.83 -29.05 5.98
N GLY A 486 8.40 -29.78 4.94
CA GLY A 486 8.57 -29.37 3.55
C GLY A 486 7.29 -28.71 3.03
N MET A 487 7.43 -27.73 2.17
CA MET A 487 6.31 -27.10 1.46
C MET A 487 6.10 -27.80 0.11
N VAL A 488 4.99 -28.54 -0.02
CA VAL A 488 4.63 -29.25 -1.25
C VAL A 488 3.87 -28.34 -2.19
N LYS A 489 4.36 -28.22 -3.43
CA LYS A 489 3.80 -27.37 -4.48
C LYS A 489 2.79 -28.11 -5.36
N ASN A 490 1.78 -27.41 -5.85
CA ASN A 490 0.92 -27.84 -6.94
C ASN A 490 1.53 -27.45 -8.30
N ASP A 491 0.87 -27.84 -9.41
CA ASP A 491 1.30 -27.53 -10.78
C ASP A 491 1.34 -26.01 -11.09
N LYS A 492 0.72 -25.20 -10.24
CA LYS A 492 0.74 -23.73 -10.32
C LYS A 492 1.80 -23.09 -9.42
N HIS A 493 2.73 -23.88 -8.90
CA HIS A 493 3.78 -23.46 -7.96
C HIS A 493 3.27 -22.85 -6.62
N GLN A 494 2.03 -23.13 -6.23
CA GLN A 494 1.46 -22.71 -4.94
C GLN A 494 1.56 -23.84 -3.93
N THR A 495 1.73 -23.52 -2.66
CA THR A 495 1.74 -24.52 -1.58
C THR A 495 0.39 -25.25 -1.52
N ARG A 496 0.43 -26.57 -1.69
CA ARG A 496 -0.75 -27.46 -1.60
C ARG A 496 -0.91 -28.05 -0.21
N ALA A 497 0.20 -28.48 0.39
CA ALA A 497 0.25 -29.16 1.68
C ALA A 497 1.61 -28.94 2.34
N LEU A 498 1.71 -29.24 3.62
CA LEU A 498 2.98 -29.43 4.30
C LEU A 498 3.32 -30.91 4.29
N MET A 499 4.61 -31.25 4.35
CA MET A 499 5.12 -32.63 4.38
C MET A 499 5.98 -32.82 5.62
N ASP A 500 5.77 -33.91 6.35
CA ASP A 500 6.63 -34.31 7.45
C ASP A 500 7.88 -35.12 6.96
N GLU A 501 8.72 -35.50 7.90
CA GLU A 501 9.93 -36.30 7.64
C GLU A 501 9.65 -37.76 7.14
N ASN A 502 8.44 -38.25 7.39
CA ASN A 502 7.98 -39.56 6.97
C ASN A 502 7.29 -39.55 5.60
N ARG A 503 7.28 -38.40 4.92
CA ARG A 503 6.59 -38.12 3.65
C ARG A 503 5.06 -38.09 3.74
N ASN A 504 4.51 -37.97 4.92
CA ASN A 504 3.08 -37.76 5.05
C ASN A 504 2.73 -36.31 4.68
N GLU A 505 1.74 -36.14 3.81
CA GLU A 505 1.17 -34.83 3.52
C GLU A 505 0.19 -34.45 4.63
N LEU A 506 0.38 -33.29 5.21
CA LEU A 506 -0.47 -32.72 6.25
C LEU A 506 -1.49 -31.80 5.57
N GLU A 507 -2.77 -32.12 5.75
CA GLU A 507 -3.84 -31.28 5.24
C GLU A 507 -3.93 -29.97 6.04
N ILE A 508 -4.07 -28.86 5.33
CA ILE A 508 -4.13 -27.51 5.88
C ILE A 508 -5.34 -26.78 5.30
N SER A 509 -5.93 -25.89 6.09
CA SER A 509 -7.06 -25.07 5.65
C SER A 509 -6.67 -24.13 4.50
N GLU A 510 -7.65 -23.63 3.77
CA GLU A 510 -7.42 -22.70 2.67
C GLU A 510 -6.77 -21.38 3.16
N ASN A 511 -7.12 -20.91 4.36
CA ASN A 511 -6.50 -19.75 4.97
C ASN A 511 -5.02 -19.98 5.25
N LEU A 512 -4.67 -21.14 5.81
CA LEU A 512 -3.30 -21.50 6.10
C LEU A 512 -2.49 -21.74 4.81
N LYS A 513 -3.08 -22.37 3.77
CA LYS A 513 -2.48 -22.49 2.43
C LYS A 513 -2.11 -21.12 1.86
N ASN A 514 -3.02 -20.18 1.91
CA ASN A 514 -2.79 -18.80 1.44
C ASN A 514 -1.67 -18.10 2.19
N LEU A 515 -1.58 -18.30 3.51
CA LEU A 515 -0.51 -17.73 4.32
C LEU A 515 0.85 -18.35 4.00
N ILE A 516 0.91 -19.70 3.91
CA ILE A 516 2.15 -20.41 3.61
C ILE A 516 2.62 -20.11 2.19
N THR A 517 1.70 -20.03 1.21
CA THR A 517 2.05 -19.60 -0.16
C THR A 517 2.69 -18.21 -0.16
N LYS A 518 2.10 -17.24 0.55
CA LYS A 518 2.72 -15.90 0.70
C LYS A 518 4.08 -15.94 1.40
N PHE A 519 4.25 -16.84 2.36
CA PHE A 519 5.52 -17.02 3.08
C PHE A 519 6.59 -17.63 2.17
N GLN A 520 6.19 -18.55 1.29
CA GLN A 520 7.03 -19.11 0.25
C GLN A 520 7.41 -18.08 -0.81
N ASP A 521 6.44 -17.30 -1.32
CA ASP A 521 6.70 -16.22 -2.29
C ASP A 521 7.69 -15.20 -1.72
N GLU A 522 7.52 -14.80 -0.46
CA GLU A 522 8.41 -13.83 0.20
C GLU A 522 9.85 -14.32 0.35
N VAL A 523 10.07 -15.62 0.67
CA VAL A 523 11.42 -16.15 0.77
C VAL A 523 12.07 -16.28 -0.60
N HIS A 524 11.31 -16.69 -1.61
CA HIS A 524 11.76 -16.74 -2.99
C HIS A 524 12.16 -15.36 -3.53
N ASP A 525 11.31 -14.36 -3.35
CA ASP A 525 11.62 -12.96 -3.71
C ASP A 525 12.85 -12.42 -2.96
N THR A 526 13.03 -12.81 -1.70
CA THR A 526 14.20 -12.45 -0.89
C THR A 526 15.50 -13.02 -1.49
N ALA A 527 15.49 -14.28 -1.92
CA ALA A 527 16.61 -14.94 -2.57
C ALA A 527 16.92 -14.31 -3.94
N ILE A 528 15.93 -14.20 -4.83
CA ILE A 528 16.09 -13.63 -6.17
C ILE A 528 16.58 -12.17 -6.12
N SER A 529 15.99 -11.34 -5.24
CA SER A 529 16.40 -9.93 -5.12
C SER A 529 17.86 -9.78 -4.70
N TYR A 530 18.37 -10.69 -3.87
CA TYR A 530 19.77 -10.72 -3.46
C TYR A 530 20.68 -11.18 -4.58
N HIS A 531 20.27 -12.18 -5.32
CA HIS A 531 21.01 -12.65 -6.49
C HIS A 531 21.17 -11.52 -7.53
N ARG A 532 20.11 -10.81 -7.87
CA ARG A 532 20.15 -9.63 -8.76
C ARG A 532 21.10 -8.57 -8.24
N LYS A 533 21.04 -8.26 -6.93
CA LYS A 533 21.92 -7.27 -6.31
C LYS A 533 23.40 -7.67 -6.37
N LEU A 534 23.73 -8.95 -6.18
CA LEU A 534 25.11 -9.45 -6.31
C LEU A 534 25.59 -9.33 -7.76
N ARG A 535 24.79 -9.76 -8.72
CA ARG A 535 25.11 -9.63 -10.15
C ARG A 535 25.33 -8.17 -10.54
N ASP A 536 24.43 -7.27 -10.11
CA ASP A 536 24.57 -5.84 -10.40
C ASP A 536 25.82 -5.24 -9.71
N SER A 537 26.23 -5.76 -8.54
CA SER A 537 27.45 -5.35 -7.86
C SER A 537 28.72 -5.86 -8.55
N ASP A 538 28.66 -7.04 -9.16
CA ASP A 538 29.81 -7.60 -9.90
C ASP A 538 29.95 -7.00 -11.30
N ILE A 539 28.84 -6.67 -11.96
CA ILE A 539 28.85 -5.82 -13.16
C ILE A 539 29.47 -4.45 -12.83
N THR A 540 29.31 -3.95 -11.59
CA THR A 540 29.97 -2.71 -11.15
C THR A 540 31.40 -2.89 -10.67
N LYS A 541 31.86 -4.11 -10.38
CA LYS A 541 33.26 -4.44 -10.10
C LYS A 541 34.09 -4.77 -11.36
N SER A 542 33.49 -4.62 -12.54
CA SER A 542 34.12 -4.96 -13.81
C SER A 542 35.28 -4.04 -14.15
N ASP A 543 36.04 -4.44 -15.12
CA ASP A 543 37.11 -3.80 -15.92
C ASP A 543 37.54 -2.36 -15.53
N LEU A 544 36.65 -1.52 -15.01
CA LEU A 544 36.97 -0.16 -14.54
C LEU A 544 37.78 -0.12 -13.23
N ASP A 545 37.68 -1.14 -12.37
CA ASP A 545 38.46 -1.20 -11.12
C ASP A 545 39.89 -1.64 -11.34
N GLU A 546 40.19 -2.26 -12.47
CA GLU A 546 41.55 -2.65 -12.90
C GLU A 546 42.33 -1.48 -13.50
N ILE A 547 41.64 -0.38 -13.82
CA ILE A 547 42.27 0.80 -14.41
C ILE A 547 42.82 1.70 -13.32
N GLU A 548 44.14 1.76 -13.20
CA GLU A 548 44.85 2.60 -12.24
C GLU A 548 44.48 4.09 -12.41
N GLY A 549 43.90 4.69 -11.36
CA GLY A 549 43.46 6.09 -11.33
C GLY A 549 41.93 6.24 -11.45
N ILE A 550 41.15 5.16 -11.62
CA ILE A 550 39.69 5.16 -11.45
C ILE A 550 39.36 4.80 -10.00
N GLY A 551 39.04 5.81 -9.19
CA GLY A 551 38.47 5.62 -7.86
C GLY A 551 36.93 5.64 -7.92
N GLU A 552 36.26 5.30 -6.80
CA GLU A 552 34.81 5.24 -6.65
C GLU A 552 34.05 6.44 -7.23
N VAL A 553 34.58 7.65 -7.09
CA VAL A 553 33.96 8.90 -7.55
C VAL A 553 33.92 8.96 -9.07
N LYS A 554 35.04 8.65 -9.75
CA LYS A 554 35.14 8.66 -11.21
C LYS A 554 34.33 7.52 -11.82
N LYS A 555 34.36 6.34 -11.20
CA LYS A 555 33.54 5.18 -11.59
C LYS A 555 32.06 5.51 -11.56
N LYS A 556 31.55 6.10 -10.47
CA LYS A 556 30.15 6.55 -10.37
C LYS A 556 29.82 7.60 -11.43
N ALA A 557 30.72 8.51 -11.72
CA ALA A 557 30.50 9.54 -12.73
C ALA A 557 30.40 8.93 -14.14
N LEU A 558 31.29 7.99 -14.49
CA LEU A 558 31.27 7.26 -15.77
C LEU A 558 29.97 6.44 -15.94
N LEU A 559 29.66 5.62 -14.96
CA LEU A 559 28.43 4.79 -15.01
C LEU A 559 27.15 5.62 -15.01
N LYS A 560 27.14 6.78 -14.35
CA LYS A 560 26.01 7.72 -14.40
C LYS A 560 25.82 8.35 -15.77
N HIS A 561 26.93 8.60 -16.50
CA HIS A 561 26.90 9.26 -17.81
C HIS A 561 26.59 8.28 -18.94
N PHE A 562 27.16 7.08 -18.93
CA PHE A 562 27.04 6.10 -20.01
C PHE A 562 26.06 4.96 -19.73
N GLY A 563 25.75 4.69 -18.47
CA GLY A 563 24.77 3.68 -18.04
C GLY A 563 25.33 2.25 -17.92
N SER A 564 26.35 1.87 -18.71
CA SER A 564 27.02 0.56 -18.62
C SER A 564 28.46 0.62 -19.11
N VAL A 565 29.27 -0.40 -18.76
CA VAL A 565 30.68 -0.49 -19.18
C VAL A 565 30.81 -0.78 -20.66
N GLU A 566 29.90 -1.54 -21.24
CA GLU A 566 29.84 -1.79 -22.69
C GLU A 566 29.70 -0.46 -23.45
N LYS A 567 28.80 0.42 -23.00
CA LYS A 567 28.66 1.76 -23.60
C LYS A 567 29.87 2.66 -23.40
N ILE A 568 30.65 2.46 -22.33
CA ILE A 568 31.92 3.14 -22.13
C ILE A 568 32.95 2.61 -23.12
N LYS A 569 33.01 1.30 -23.37
CA LYS A 569 33.88 0.69 -24.39
C LYS A 569 33.57 1.18 -25.81
N GLU A 570 32.31 1.38 -26.13
CA GLU A 570 31.84 1.84 -27.44
C GLU A 570 31.88 3.37 -27.60
N SER A 571 32.20 4.14 -26.55
CA SER A 571 32.18 5.60 -26.57
C SER A 571 33.45 6.17 -27.22
N ASN A 572 33.35 7.43 -27.65
CA ASN A 572 34.50 8.17 -28.21
C ASN A 572 35.26 8.95 -27.12
N LEU A 573 36.47 9.40 -27.45
CA LEU A 573 37.34 10.18 -26.57
C LEU A 573 36.68 11.48 -26.07
N GLU A 574 35.97 12.16 -26.97
CA GLU A 574 35.33 13.45 -26.66
C GLU A 574 34.21 13.32 -25.63
N ASP A 575 33.41 12.24 -25.71
CA ASP A 575 32.30 11.99 -24.77
C ASP A 575 32.83 11.56 -23.40
N LEU A 576 33.89 10.78 -23.35
CA LEU A 576 34.56 10.43 -22.09
C LEU A 576 35.17 11.64 -21.39
N ALA A 577 35.78 12.57 -22.15
CA ALA A 577 36.36 13.78 -21.59
C ALA A 577 35.32 14.78 -21.04
N LYS A 578 34.02 14.64 -21.39
CA LYS A 578 32.92 15.43 -20.81
C LYS A 578 32.57 15.01 -19.39
N VAL A 579 33.01 13.83 -18.94
CA VAL A 579 32.71 13.34 -17.59
C VAL A 579 33.57 14.06 -16.56
N LYS A 580 32.94 14.59 -15.52
CA LYS A 580 33.65 15.36 -14.48
C LYS A 580 34.78 14.55 -13.84
N GLY A 581 36.01 15.07 -13.98
CA GLY A 581 37.23 14.47 -13.42
C GLY A 581 37.98 13.55 -14.37
N ILE A 582 37.61 13.53 -15.66
CA ILE A 582 38.32 12.80 -16.73
C ILE A 582 38.85 13.80 -17.76
N ASN A 583 40.14 13.78 -18.00
CA ASN A 583 40.77 14.53 -19.06
C ASN A 583 41.07 13.63 -20.28
N GLU A 584 41.40 14.20 -21.42
CA GLU A 584 41.61 13.46 -22.66
C GLU A 584 42.66 12.35 -22.55
N SER A 585 43.79 12.61 -21.86
CA SER A 585 44.84 11.61 -21.67
C SER A 585 44.37 10.43 -20.83
N PHE A 586 43.49 10.69 -19.84
CA PHE A 586 42.91 9.66 -19.00
C PHE A 586 41.78 8.91 -19.72
N ALA A 587 40.97 9.59 -20.55
CA ALA A 587 40.00 8.97 -21.43
C ALA A 587 40.63 7.98 -22.40
N GLN A 588 41.79 8.34 -22.96
CA GLN A 588 42.61 7.46 -23.82
C GLN A 588 43.12 6.22 -23.08
N LYS A 589 43.54 6.37 -21.81
CA LYS A 589 43.95 5.25 -20.94
C LYS A 589 42.76 4.31 -20.67
N ILE A 590 41.57 4.86 -20.37
CA ILE A 590 40.36 4.10 -20.12
C ILE A 590 40.00 3.24 -21.33
N LEU A 591 39.91 3.82 -22.53
CA LEU A 591 39.56 3.07 -23.75
C LEU A 591 40.61 2.01 -24.08
N LYS A 592 41.90 2.29 -23.87
CA LYS A 592 42.98 1.35 -24.12
C LYS A 592 42.95 0.14 -23.18
N GLU A 593 42.64 0.35 -21.91
CA GLU A 593 42.56 -0.76 -20.92
C GLU A 593 41.29 -1.55 -21.06
N LEU A 594 40.15 -0.93 -21.38
CA LEU A 594 38.88 -1.59 -21.57
C LEU A 594 38.74 -2.39 -22.87
N ASN A 595 39.58 -2.09 -23.88
CA ASN A 595 39.59 -2.78 -25.18
C ASN A 595 40.80 -3.74 -25.35
N LYS A 596 41.54 -4.00 -24.25
CA LYS A 596 42.48 -5.13 -24.16
C LYS A 596 41.75 -6.42 -23.94
#